data_e0c88bdd545315479d1bdd36e3db2bdd
#
_entry.id   e0c88bdd545315479d1bdd36e3db2bdd
#
_cell.length_a   1.000
_cell.length_b   1.000
_cell.length_c   1.000
_cell.angle_alpha   90.00
_cell.angle_beta   90.00
_cell.angle_gamma   90.00
#
_symmetry.space_group_name_H-M   'P 1'
#
loop_
_entity.id
_entity.type
_entity.pdbx_description
1 polymer ?
#
loop_
_entity_poly.entity_id
_entity_poly.type
_entity_poly.pdbx_seq_one_letter_code
_entity_poly.pdbx_strand_id
1 'polypeptide(L)'
;MSKAPDKKKERDETRDNYPHFLKIPTRWMDNDVYGHVNNVTYYSYFDTAVNEFLVRFTGLNYRNKEPVGMVVETGCRFHSEIAFPDLLDVGVRVRRLGNSSVTYEIGIFKQGDHNPSATGHFVHVYVRPGEMEPISVPDRVREGLQRLVVAD
;
A
#
# COMPACT_ATOMS: atom_id res chain seq x y z
N MET A 1 15.50 22.24 2.84
CA MET A 1 14.44 22.83 2.01
C MET A 1 13.77 21.75 1.18
N SER A 2 12.47 21.66 1.29
CA SER A 2 11.71 20.73 0.47
C SER A 2 11.66 21.25 -0.97
N LYS A 3 11.92 20.39 -1.94
CA LYS A 3 11.70 20.71 -3.34
C LYS A 3 10.20 20.86 -3.60
N ALA A 4 9.83 21.77 -4.50
CA ALA A 4 8.44 21.82 -4.98
C ALA A 4 8.08 20.43 -5.55
N PRO A 5 6.86 19.92 -5.26
CA PRO A 5 6.47 18.61 -5.78
C PRO A 5 6.47 18.62 -7.32
N ASP A 6 6.92 17.51 -7.90
CA ASP A 6 6.90 17.32 -9.34
C ASP A 6 5.44 17.26 -9.81
N LYS A 7 5.04 18.15 -10.71
CA LYS A 7 3.68 18.22 -11.27
C LYS A 7 3.24 16.91 -11.93
N LYS A 8 4.17 16.13 -12.50
CA LYS A 8 3.88 14.81 -13.06
C LYS A 8 3.52 13.85 -11.94
N LYS A 9 4.24 13.89 -10.83
CA LYS A 9 4.02 13.04 -9.67
C LYS A 9 2.70 13.36 -8.98
N GLU A 10 2.33 14.64 -8.86
CA GLU A 10 1.04 15.06 -8.32
C GLU A 10 -0.14 14.51 -9.12
N ARG A 11 -0.05 14.58 -10.46
CA ARG A 11 -1.08 14.04 -11.34
C ARG A 11 -1.18 12.53 -11.27
N ASP A 12 -0.05 11.86 -11.03
CA ASP A 12 0.04 10.40 -10.93
C ASP A 12 -0.53 9.88 -9.61
N GLU A 13 -0.68 10.71 -8.60
CA GLU A 13 -1.14 10.34 -7.26
C GLU A 13 -2.65 10.54 -7.04
N THR A 14 -3.40 10.97 -8.05
CA THR A 14 -4.86 11.15 -7.92
C THR A 14 -5.60 9.81 -7.95
N ARG A 15 -6.84 9.82 -7.44
CA ARG A 15 -7.68 8.62 -7.31
C ARG A 15 -7.74 7.76 -8.58
N ASP A 16 -7.86 8.39 -9.75
CA ASP A 16 -8.02 7.69 -11.02
C ASP A 16 -6.81 6.85 -11.44
N ASN A 17 -5.68 7.04 -10.79
CA ASN A 17 -4.44 6.34 -11.12
C ASN A 17 -4.16 5.11 -10.23
N TYR A 18 -5.14 4.70 -9.43
CA TYR A 18 -5.06 3.49 -8.61
C TYR A 18 -6.08 2.47 -9.10
N PRO A 19 -5.63 1.27 -9.53
CA PRO A 19 -6.54 0.27 -10.11
C PRO A 19 -7.36 -0.52 -9.10
N HIS A 20 -7.01 -0.46 -7.81
CA HIS A 20 -7.71 -1.20 -6.78
C HIS A 20 -7.84 -0.36 -5.51
N PHE A 21 -9.00 -0.45 -4.85
CA PHE A 21 -9.28 0.24 -3.59
C PHE A 21 -9.84 -0.72 -2.56
N LEU A 22 -9.42 -0.54 -1.31
CA LEU A 22 -10.04 -1.15 -0.15
C LEU A 22 -10.64 -0.05 0.73
N LYS A 23 -11.88 -0.22 1.15
CA LYS A 23 -12.51 0.68 2.11
C LYS A 23 -12.08 0.32 3.52
N ILE A 24 -11.54 1.28 4.25
CA ILE A 24 -11.12 1.09 5.64
C ILE A 24 -11.75 2.21 6.48
N PRO A 25 -12.66 1.86 7.41
CA PRO A 25 -13.14 2.84 8.38
C PRO A 25 -12.05 3.13 9.42
N THR A 26 -11.86 4.39 9.76
CA THR A 26 -10.99 4.75 10.89
C THR A 26 -11.63 4.31 12.19
N ARG A 27 -10.80 4.03 13.21
CA ARG A 27 -11.27 3.64 14.54
C ARG A 27 -10.92 4.74 15.54
N TRP A 28 -11.70 4.78 16.62
CA TRP A 28 -11.40 5.70 17.72
C TRP A 28 -9.96 5.58 18.21
N MET A 29 -9.46 4.34 18.33
CA MET A 29 -8.10 4.05 18.78
C MET A 29 -7.01 4.41 17.75
N ASP A 30 -7.37 4.76 16.51
CA ASP A 30 -6.40 5.20 15.50
C ASP A 30 -5.93 6.63 15.76
N ASN A 31 -6.73 7.46 16.43
CA ASN A 31 -6.34 8.82 16.81
C ASN A 31 -5.33 8.82 17.93
N ASP A 32 -4.40 9.78 17.87
CA ASP A 32 -3.52 10.09 18.99
C ASP A 32 -4.10 11.22 19.86
N VAL A 33 -3.32 11.68 20.81
CA VAL A 33 -3.75 12.74 21.75
C VAL A 33 -3.99 14.09 21.08
N TYR A 34 -3.51 14.26 19.85
CA TYR A 34 -3.72 15.50 19.07
C TYR A 34 -5.00 15.49 18.26
N GLY A 35 -5.75 14.38 18.28
CA GLY A 35 -7.06 14.28 17.61
C GLY A 35 -6.98 13.89 16.13
N HIS A 36 -5.84 13.44 15.66
CA HIS A 36 -5.66 12.94 14.28
C HIS A 36 -5.12 11.52 14.29
N VAL A 37 -5.33 10.80 13.20
CA VAL A 37 -4.78 9.45 13.06
C VAL A 37 -3.27 9.50 13.26
N ASN A 38 -2.78 8.64 14.16
CA ASN A 38 -1.36 8.55 14.45
C ASN A 38 -0.58 8.16 13.20
N ASN A 39 0.58 8.80 12.98
CA ASN A 39 1.41 8.54 11.79
C ASN A 39 1.76 7.05 11.62
N VAL A 40 1.95 6.32 12.71
CA VAL A 40 2.23 4.87 12.68
C VAL A 40 1.07 4.08 12.10
N THR A 41 -0.16 4.51 12.33
CA THR A 41 -1.37 3.82 11.87
C THR A 41 -1.51 3.83 10.34
N TYR A 42 -0.95 4.82 9.66
CA TYR A 42 -0.94 4.84 8.18
C TYR A 42 -0.27 3.61 7.59
N TYR A 43 0.81 3.15 8.21
CA TYR A 43 1.51 1.92 7.77
C TYR A 43 0.64 0.67 7.96
N SER A 44 -0.21 0.66 8.98
CA SER A 44 -1.20 -0.40 9.17
C SER A 44 -2.23 -0.41 8.04
N TYR A 45 -2.67 0.76 7.60
CA TYR A 45 -3.58 0.86 6.45
C TYR A 45 -2.92 0.37 5.17
N PHE A 46 -1.65 0.69 4.94
CA PHE A 46 -0.89 0.20 3.79
C PHE A 46 -0.82 -1.34 3.80
N ASP A 47 -0.41 -1.88 4.93
CA ASP A 47 -0.24 -3.31 5.12
C ASP A 47 -1.56 -4.06 4.89
N THR A 48 -2.64 -3.54 5.46
CA THR A 48 -3.98 -4.13 5.32
C THR A 48 -4.42 -4.14 3.85
N ALA A 49 -4.27 -3.03 3.15
CA ALA A 49 -4.72 -2.92 1.76
C ALA A 49 -3.92 -3.83 0.82
N VAL A 50 -2.61 -3.91 0.99
CA VAL A 50 -1.75 -4.79 0.18
C VAL A 50 -2.08 -6.25 0.45
N ASN A 51 -2.16 -6.64 1.72
CA ASN A 51 -2.39 -8.04 2.07
C ASN A 51 -3.82 -8.51 1.78
N GLU A 52 -4.81 -7.63 1.88
CA GLU A 52 -6.18 -7.95 1.45
C GLU A 52 -6.19 -8.32 -0.04
N PHE A 53 -5.49 -7.56 -0.87
CA PHE A 53 -5.39 -7.87 -2.30
C PHE A 53 -4.71 -9.22 -2.52
N LEU A 54 -3.58 -9.47 -1.84
CA LEU A 54 -2.83 -10.71 -1.99
C LEU A 54 -3.68 -11.92 -1.61
N VAL A 55 -4.36 -11.88 -0.47
CA VAL A 55 -5.21 -12.98 -0.01
C VAL A 55 -6.39 -13.21 -0.95
N ARG A 56 -7.06 -12.14 -1.36
CA ARG A 56 -8.29 -12.23 -2.15
C ARG A 56 -8.06 -12.59 -3.61
N PHE A 57 -7.01 -12.05 -4.24
CA PHE A 57 -6.84 -12.13 -5.68
C PHE A 57 -5.68 -12.99 -6.16
N THR A 58 -4.75 -13.38 -5.26
CA THR A 58 -3.63 -14.26 -5.62
C THR A 58 -3.74 -15.63 -4.98
N GLY A 59 -4.69 -15.83 -4.08
CA GLY A 59 -4.86 -17.07 -3.35
C GLY A 59 -3.77 -17.33 -2.32
N LEU A 60 -2.97 -16.32 -1.97
CA LEU A 60 -1.90 -16.45 -0.97
C LEU A 60 -2.49 -16.86 0.38
N ASN A 61 -1.95 -17.93 0.97
CA ASN A 61 -2.40 -18.46 2.24
C ASN A 61 -1.23 -18.53 3.21
N TYR A 62 -1.18 -17.60 4.14
CA TYR A 62 -0.12 -17.49 5.14
C TYR A 62 -0.03 -18.71 6.09
N ARG A 63 -1.09 -19.53 6.17
CA ARG A 63 -1.13 -20.72 7.02
C ARG A 63 -0.43 -21.92 6.41
N ASN A 64 -0.17 -21.91 5.11
CA ASN A 64 0.37 -23.06 4.37
C ASN A 64 1.89 -23.01 4.19
N LYS A 65 2.60 -22.20 4.95
CA LYS A 65 4.07 -22.05 4.87
C LYS A 65 4.55 -21.69 3.46
N GLU A 66 3.73 -20.95 2.72
CA GLU A 66 4.10 -20.48 1.39
C GLU A 66 5.11 -19.32 1.47
N PRO A 67 5.83 -19.04 0.36
CA PRO A 67 6.68 -17.87 0.30
C PRO A 67 5.91 -16.60 0.64
N VAL A 68 6.53 -15.73 1.41
CA VAL A 68 5.92 -14.50 1.91
C VAL A 68 6.73 -13.27 1.47
N GLY A 69 6.05 -12.17 1.25
CA GLY A 69 6.69 -10.88 1.03
C GLY A 69 7.07 -10.25 2.37
N MET A 70 8.36 -10.11 2.62
CA MET A 70 8.84 -9.37 3.78
C MET A 70 8.97 -7.89 3.44
N VAL A 71 8.49 -7.04 4.32
CA VAL A 71 8.66 -5.58 4.16
C VAL A 71 10.12 -5.22 4.42
N VAL A 72 10.78 -4.68 3.41
CA VAL A 72 12.18 -4.24 3.52
C VAL A 72 12.32 -2.73 3.49
N GLU A 73 11.31 -2.03 2.99
CA GLU A 73 11.27 -0.57 2.94
C GLU A 73 9.82 -0.11 2.90
N THR A 74 9.54 0.98 3.60
CA THR A 74 8.26 1.68 3.49
C THR A 74 8.44 3.14 3.84
N GLY A 75 7.60 3.99 3.31
CA GLY A 75 7.60 5.41 3.58
C GLY A 75 6.22 6.01 3.35
N CYS A 76 5.97 7.17 3.94
CA CYS A 76 4.70 7.85 3.83
C CYS A 76 4.91 9.36 3.73
N ARG A 77 4.16 10.00 2.86
CA ARG A 77 4.02 11.45 2.79
C ARG A 77 2.62 11.83 3.24
N PHE A 78 2.54 12.82 4.10
CA PHE A 78 1.29 13.29 4.69
C PHE A 78 0.89 14.60 3.99
N HIS A 79 -0.26 14.63 3.33
CA HIS A 79 -0.74 15.79 2.56
C HIS A 79 -1.85 16.54 3.28
N SER A 80 -2.75 15.81 3.94
CA SER A 80 -3.82 16.39 4.76
C SER A 80 -4.15 15.45 5.92
N GLU A 81 -4.77 16.00 6.94
CA GLU A 81 -5.05 15.26 8.17
C GLU A 81 -6.23 14.32 8.01
N ILE A 82 -6.14 13.17 8.66
CA ILE A 82 -7.21 12.18 8.78
C ILE A 82 -7.52 12.02 10.27
N ALA A 83 -8.79 11.91 10.59
CA ALA A 83 -9.24 11.72 11.96
C ALA A 83 -10.45 10.79 11.99
N PHE A 84 -10.61 10.01 13.06
CA PHE A 84 -11.84 9.29 13.30
C PHE A 84 -13.00 10.32 13.40
N PRO A 85 -14.15 10.12 12.79
CA PRO A 85 -14.64 8.91 12.12
C PRO A 85 -14.54 8.91 10.57
N ASP A 86 -13.51 9.49 9.99
CA ASP A 86 -13.33 9.49 8.54
C ASP A 86 -13.40 8.06 7.99
N LEU A 87 -14.03 7.90 6.83
CA LEU A 87 -14.01 6.67 6.04
C LEU A 87 -12.95 6.82 4.96
N LEU A 88 -12.13 5.80 4.78
CA LEU A 88 -10.99 5.84 3.86
C LEU A 88 -11.20 4.90 2.69
N ASP A 89 -10.77 5.36 1.51
CA ASP A 89 -10.53 4.52 0.35
C ASP A 89 -9.00 4.41 0.19
N VAL A 90 -8.46 3.21 0.35
CA VAL A 90 -7.03 2.97 0.25
C VAL A 90 -6.72 2.34 -1.09
N GLY A 91 -6.08 3.10 -1.97
CA GLY A 91 -5.72 2.69 -3.32
C GLY A 91 -4.37 1.99 -3.34
N VAL A 92 -4.28 0.92 -4.14
CA VAL A 92 -3.05 0.12 -4.29
C VAL A 92 -2.72 0.00 -5.77
N ARG A 93 -1.44 0.20 -6.08
CA ARG A 93 -0.87 -0.09 -7.40
C ARG A 93 0.54 -0.64 -7.26
N VAL A 94 1.02 -1.31 -8.29
CA VAL A 94 2.39 -1.82 -8.35
C VAL A 94 3.19 -0.94 -9.30
N ARG A 95 4.22 -0.31 -8.78
CA ARG A 95 5.14 0.51 -9.59
C ARG A 95 6.18 -0.37 -10.28
N ARG A 96 6.67 -1.38 -9.57
CA ARG A 96 7.68 -2.27 -10.12
C ARG A 96 7.44 -3.70 -9.64
N LEU A 97 7.38 -4.63 -10.57
CA LEU A 97 7.30 -6.06 -10.33
C LEU A 97 8.62 -6.68 -10.78
N GLY A 98 9.55 -6.82 -9.83
CA GLY A 98 10.87 -7.37 -10.07
C GLY A 98 10.91 -8.89 -9.98
N ASN A 99 12.11 -9.48 -10.04
CA ASN A 99 12.24 -10.94 -9.93
C ASN A 99 11.83 -11.46 -8.55
N SER A 100 12.38 -10.88 -7.49
CA SER A 100 12.11 -11.29 -6.10
C SER A 100 11.42 -10.21 -5.27
N SER A 101 11.26 -9.00 -5.84
CA SER A 101 10.71 -7.86 -5.12
C SER A 101 9.52 -7.25 -5.82
N VAL A 102 8.65 -6.63 -5.03
CA VAL A 102 7.49 -5.87 -5.53
C VAL A 102 7.49 -4.51 -4.84
N THR A 103 7.42 -3.45 -5.63
CA THR A 103 7.24 -2.10 -5.11
C THR A 103 5.80 -1.67 -5.31
N TYR A 104 5.09 -1.53 -4.19
CA TYR A 104 3.73 -1.00 -4.17
C TYR A 104 3.75 0.49 -3.93
N GLU A 105 2.79 1.18 -4.51
CA GLU A 105 2.43 2.55 -4.13
C GLU A 105 1.00 2.57 -3.63
N ILE A 106 0.78 3.26 -2.52
CA ILE A 106 -0.50 3.29 -1.84
C ILE A 106 -0.94 4.74 -1.67
N GLY A 107 -2.21 5.01 -2.00
CA GLY A 107 -2.82 6.31 -1.74
C GLY A 107 -3.97 6.16 -0.75
N ILE A 108 -3.97 6.99 0.29
CA ILE A 108 -5.06 7.03 1.26
C ILE A 108 -5.92 8.25 0.95
N PHE A 109 -7.19 8.00 0.64
CA PHE A 109 -8.18 9.03 0.28
C PHE A 109 -9.30 9.04 1.30
N LYS A 110 -9.71 10.20 1.76
CA LYS A 110 -11.01 10.31 2.43
C LYS A 110 -12.08 10.02 1.40
N GLN A 111 -13.15 9.35 1.83
CA GLN A 111 -14.22 8.94 0.92
C GLN A 111 -14.70 10.09 0.06
N GLY A 112 -14.68 9.90 -1.25
CA GLY A 112 -15.11 10.88 -2.23
C GLY A 112 -14.04 11.89 -2.67
N ASP A 113 -12.91 11.97 -1.99
CA ASP A 113 -11.86 12.92 -2.36
C ASP A 113 -11.10 12.45 -3.60
N HIS A 114 -10.78 13.38 -4.48
CA HIS A 114 -9.98 13.13 -5.67
C HIS A 114 -8.48 13.07 -5.36
N ASN A 115 -8.04 13.91 -4.43
CA ASN A 115 -6.64 13.99 -4.03
C ASN A 115 -6.38 13.16 -2.76
N PRO A 116 -5.20 12.53 -2.63
CA PRO A 116 -4.90 11.72 -1.47
C PRO A 116 -4.62 12.58 -0.23
N SER A 117 -4.99 12.06 0.93
CA SER A 117 -4.58 12.60 2.22
C SER A 117 -3.17 12.15 2.60
N ALA A 118 -2.76 10.99 2.09
CA ALA A 118 -1.40 10.48 2.23
C ALA A 118 -1.05 9.58 1.05
N THR A 119 0.23 9.51 0.73
CA THR A 119 0.76 8.58 -0.27
C THR A 119 1.98 7.88 0.30
N GLY A 120 2.17 6.64 -0.06
CA GLY A 120 3.28 5.87 0.43
C GLY A 120 3.79 4.83 -0.53
N HIS A 121 4.90 4.24 -0.17
CA HIS A 121 5.47 3.10 -0.87
C HIS A 121 5.77 1.98 0.11
N PHE A 122 5.83 0.77 -0.43
CA PHE A 122 5.92 -0.44 0.35
C PHE A 122 6.61 -1.49 -0.50
N VAL A 123 7.79 -1.93 -0.08
CA VAL A 123 8.58 -2.88 -0.86
C VAL A 123 8.59 -4.23 -0.15
N HIS A 124 8.13 -5.25 -0.85
CA HIS A 124 8.22 -6.64 -0.42
C HIS A 124 9.36 -7.34 -1.14
N VAL A 125 10.13 -8.14 -0.39
CA VAL A 125 11.04 -9.14 -0.95
C VAL A 125 10.54 -10.52 -0.55
N TYR A 126 10.38 -11.41 -1.52
CA TYR A 126 9.86 -12.75 -1.27
C TYR A 126 10.94 -13.68 -0.75
N VAL A 127 10.60 -14.40 0.33
CA VAL A 127 11.44 -15.38 0.99
C VAL A 127 10.58 -16.59 1.40
N ARG A 128 11.21 -17.73 1.60
CA ARG A 128 10.53 -18.87 2.25
C ARG A 128 10.45 -18.61 3.74
N PRO A 129 9.36 -19.05 4.41
CA PRO A 129 9.25 -18.90 5.86
C PRO A 129 10.46 -19.47 6.59
N GLY A 130 11.05 -18.67 7.50
CA GLY A 130 12.23 -19.04 8.26
C GLY A 130 13.56 -18.85 7.55
N GLU A 131 13.54 -18.46 6.28
CA GLU A 131 14.73 -18.16 5.49
C GLU A 131 14.80 -16.67 5.18
N MET A 132 16.03 -16.18 5.01
CA MET A 132 16.26 -14.76 4.70
C MET A 132 16.71 -14.52 3.27
N GLU A 133 16.97 -15.58 2.52
CA GLU A 133 17.46 -15.47 1.15
C GLU A 133 16.32 -15.19 0.18
N PRO A 134 16.44 -14.15 -0.68
CA PRO A 134 15.40 -13.82 -1.64
C PRO A 134 15.15 -14.96 -2.63
N ILE A 135 13.87 -15.15 -2.95
CA ILE A 135 13.42 -16.09 -3.99
C ILE A 135 12.56 -15.35 -5.00
N SER A 136 12.32 -15.96 -6.14
CA SER A 136 11.43 -15.39 -7.15
C SER A 136 10.01 -15.24 -6.60
N VAL A 137 9.34 -14.14 -6.97
CA VAL A 137 7.91 -13.95 -6.67
C VAL A 137 7.15 -15.16 -7.20
N PRO A 138 6.32 -15.83 -6.38
CA PRO A 138 5.54 -16.99 -6.84
C PRO A 138 4.69 -16.64 -8.07
N ASP A 139 4.57 -17.58 -9.00
CA ASP A 139 3.89 -17.31 -10.29
C ASP A 139 2.47 -16.82 -10.13
N ARG A 140 1.68 -17.41 -9.24
CA ARG A 140 0.29 -16.97 -9.03
C ARG A 140 0.21 -15.59 -8.40
N VAL A 141 1.17 -15.23 -7.53
CA VAL A 141 1.24 -13.88 -6.96
C VAL A 141 1.59 -12.88 -8.07
N ARG A 142 2.60 -13.21 -8.87
CA ARG A 142 2.99 -12.39 -10.02
C ARG A 142 1.83 -12.16 -10.97
N GLU A 143 1.12 -13.21 -11.31
CA GLU A 143 -0.05 -13.15 -12.21
C GLU A 143 -1.13 -12.23 -11.63
N GLY A 144 -1.45 -12.37 -10.35
CA GLY A 144 -2.43 -11.50 -9.68
C GLY A 144 -1.98 -10.04 -9.64
N LEU A 145 -0.71 -9.80 -9.35
CA LEU A 145 -0.16 -8.44 -9.27
C LEU A 145 -0.04 -7.72 -10.60
N GLN A 146 -0.04 -8.45 -11.74
CA GLN A 146 -0.03 -7.84 -13.06
C GLN A 146 -1.20 -6.86 -13.25
N ARG A 147 -2.32 -7.11 -12.59
CA ARG A 147 -3.51 -6.24 -12.64
C ARG A 147 -3.27 -4.88 -12.00
N LEU A 148 -2.29 -4.79 -11.10
CA LEU A 148 -1.99 -3.57 -10.36
C LEU A 148 -0.85 -2.76 -10.98
N VAL A 149 -0.14 -3.34 -11.94
CA VAL A 149 1.02 -2.69 -12.55
C VAL A 149 0.57 -1.47 -13.36
N VAL A 150 1.21 -0.34 -13.08
CA VAL A 150 0.96 0.91 -13.79
C VAL A 150 2.19 1.31 -14.59
N ALA A 151 1.95 1.92 -15.75
CA ALA A 151 3.03 2.40 -16.60
C ALA A 151 3.68 3.65 -16.00
N ASP A 152 4.97 3.80 -16.28
CA ASP A 152 5.70 5.02 -15.93
C ASP A 152 5.27 6.20 -16.80
#